data_77d334a1ed296c14c3a0bdb33ef4b477
#
_entry.id   77d334a1ed296c14c3a0bdb33ef4b477
#
_cell.length_a   1.000
_cell.length_b   1.000
_cell.length_c   1.000
_cell.angle_alpha   90.00
_cell.angle_beta   90.00
_cell.angle_gamma   90.00
#
_symmetry.space_group_name_H-M   'P 1'
#
loop_
_entity.id
_entity.type
_entity.pdbx_description
1 polymer ?
#
loop_
_entity_poly.entity_id
_entity_poly.type
_entity_poly.pdbx_seq_one_letter_code
_entity_poly.pdbx_strand_id
1 'polypeptide(L)'
;MSRPDLALFAATSGHSGVDRIVANLLPALAAHGLRIDLLGIRGHGPCLDPLPAGVRRIDLGRDHVLPALPALVRYLRRERPRVLLSDKDKVNRTALWARRLAGGDTRGYVRLGTTVSTNLASRPLFDRLTQRWSMRTFYAWADGVLVPSQGVAADFAAFAGLPRTRIQVVPNPVVTPQLQALAAAPPPHPWLLDSAVPVILGVGELSERKDFATLLRAFARLHATRPCRLLIYGEGRRRGQLAALAAELGVAADVALPGFIANPYPAMAHAAAFALTSRWEGLGIVLVEALALGTPAVACDCPSGPREVLADGRHGPLVAVGDDAALAAALAGLLDAPPAREQLVAAAAAYSVEASARAYAAALGLEPTP
;
A
#
# COMPACT_ATOMS: atom_id res chain seq x y z
N MET A 1 32.78 5.35 14.25
CA MET A 1 31.47 4.69 14.23
C MET A 1 31.37 3.86 12.95
N SER A 2 30.85 2.65 13.02
CA SER A 2 30.76 1.76 11.87
C SER A 2 29.72 2.27 10.87
N ARG A 3 30.00 2.13 9.57
CA ARG A 3 29.19 2.54 8.42
C ARG A 3 27.74 1.96 8.50
N PRO A 4 26.66 2.75 8.29
CA PRO A 4 25.31 2.22 8.21
C PRO A 4 25.13 1.28 7.00
N ASP A 5 24.33 0.22 7.16
CA ASP A 5 24.03 -0.67 6.05
C ASP A 5 22.96 -0.06 5.14
N LEU A 6 21.94 0.57 5.74
CA LEU A 6 20.84 1.21 5.03
C LEU A 6 20.59 2.62 5.56
N ALA A 7 20.51 3.59 4.68
CA ALA A 7 19.87 4.88 4.92
C ALA A 7 18.52 4.90 4.20
N LEU A 8 17.42 5.04 4.93
CA LEU A 8 16.09 5.17 4.35
C LEU A 8 15.63 6.61 4.44
N PHE A 9 15.42 7.27 3.30
CA PHE A 9 14.92 8.65 3.23
C PHE A 9 13.45 8.65 2.84
N ALA A 10 12.58 9.03 3.78
CA ALA A 10 11.16 9.16 3.57
C ALA A 10 10.66 10.52 4.10
N ALA A 11 9.68 11.10 3.40
CA ALA A 11 8.96 12.29 3.83
C ALA A 11 7.47 12.09 3.53
N THR A 12 6.73 11.73 4.56
CA THR A 12 5.34 11.30 4.45
C THR A 12 4.43 12.13 5.35
N SER A 13 3.11 11.89 5.29
CA SER A 13 2.15 12.56 6.17
C SER A 13 2.11 11.99 7.60
N GLY A 14 2.84 10.89 7.87
CA GLY A 14 2.77 10.18 9.15
C GLY A 14 1.67 9.11 9.21
N HIS A 15 0.70 9.14 8.29
CA HIS A 15 -0.48 8.24 8.31
C HIS A 15 -0.75 7.58 6.94
N SER A 16 0.21 7.61 6.02
CA SER A 16 0.06 7.03 4.69
C SER A 16 0.39 5.54 4.66
N GLY A 17 0.01 4.85 3.57
CA GLY A 17 0.44 3.46 3.36
C GLY A 17 1.97 3.28 3.32
N VAL A 18 2.71 4.32 2.92
CA VAL A 18 4.19 4.31 2.97
C VAL A 18 4.68 4.30 4.43
N ASP A 19 4.01 5.07 5.32
CA ASP A 19 4.36 5.06 6.75
C ASP A 19 4.20 3.67 7.36
N ARG A 20 3.11 2.98 7.04
CA ARG A 20 2.86 1.60 7.49
C ARG A 20 3.91 0.63 6.94
N ILE A 21 4.27 0.75 5.67
CA ILE A 21 5.32 -0.09 5.07
C ILE A 21 6.65 0.12 5.77
N VAL A 22 7.05 1.35 6.02
CA VAL A 22 8.32 1.67 6.72
C VAL A 22 8.26 1.18 8.16
N ALA A 23 7.14 1.40 8.86
CA ALA A 23 6.95 0.94 10.24
C ALA A 23 7.03 -0.59 10.39
N ASN A 24 6.56 -1.33 9.39
CA ASN A 24 6.62 -2.78 9.40
C ASN A 24 8.00 -3.31 8.95
N LEU A 25 8.63 -2.65 7.96
CA LEU A 25 9.87 -3.11 7.35
C LEU A 25 11.10 -2.88 8.24
N LEU A 26 11.23 -1.69 8.84
CA LEU A 26 12.45 -1.33 9.55
C LEU A 26 12.74 -2.22 10.76
N PRO A 27 11.76 -2.60 11.63
CA PRO A 27 12.01 -3.52 12.72
C PRO A 27 12.53 -4.88 12.24
N ALA A 28 11.96 -5.40 11.14
CA ALA A 28 12.35 -6.71 10.61
C ALA A 28 13.76 -6.67 9.99
N LEU A 29 14.11 -5.63 9.24
CA LEU A 29 15.46 -5.46 8.71
C LEU A 29 16.49 -5.27 9.85
N ALA A 30 16.14 -4.53 10.90
CA ALA A 30 16.99 -4.37 12.06
C ALA A 30 17.18 -5.68 12.83
N ALA A 31 16.14 -6.52 12.94
CA ALA A 31 16.23 -7.86 13.55
C ALA A 31 17.17 -8.80 12.77
N HIS A 32 17.40 -8.56 11.48
CA HIS A 32 18.42 -9.24 10.68
C HIS A 32 19.83 -8.67 10.90
N GLY A 33 20.04 -7.83 11.93
CA GLY A 33 21.34 -7.27 12.29
C GLY A 33 21.77 -6.06 11.46
N LEU A 34 20.91 -5.52 10.58
CA LEU A 34 21.24 -4.34 9.78
C LEU A 34 21.19 -3.06 10.62
N ARG A 35 22.18 -2.20 10.45
CA ARG A 35 22.22 -0.86 11.03
C ARG A 35 21.56 0.12 10.08
N ILE A 36 20.50 0.77 10.54
CA ILE A 36 19.61 1.55 9.69
C ILE A 36 19.55 3.00 10.18
N ASP A 37 19.77 3.94 9.28
CA ASP A 37 19.49 5.35 9.50
C ASP A 37 18.17 5.72 8.81
N LEU A 38 17.16 6.10 9.59
CA LEU A 38 15.92 6.67 9.11
C LEU A 38 16.09 8.19 8.98
N LEU A 39 16.21 8.66 7.74
CA LEU A 39 16.38 10.07 7.42
C LEU A 39 15.00 10.73 7.25
N GLY A 40 14.77 11.81 7.97
CA GLY A 40 13.53 12.56 7.94
C GLY A 40 13.74 14.06 7.78
N ILE A 41 12.64 14.76 7.51
CA ILE A 41 12.53 16.21 7.54
C ILE A 41 11.48 16.59 8.58
N ARG A 42 11.53 17.83 9.10
CA ARG A 42 10.64 18.30 10.17
C ARG A 42 9.16 18.21 9.76
N GLY A 43 8.31 17.82 10.70
CA GLY A 43 6.87 17.75 10.48
C GLY A 43 6.40 16.66 9.52
N HIS A 44 7.29 15.75 9.13
CA HIS A 44 6.97 14.63 8.23
C HIS A 44 7.28 13.28 8.89
N GLY A 45 6.46 12.28 8.53
CA GLY A 45 6.68 10.87 8.89
C GLY A 45 7.71 10.18 7.96
N PRO A 46 7.97 8.90 8.20
CA PRO A 46 7.28 8.04 9.15
C PRO A 46 7.66 8.32 10.61
N CYS A 47 6.66 8.28 11.49
CA CYS A 47 6.85 8.43 12.92
C CYS A 47 6.90 7.02 13.54
N LEU A 48 8.09 6.61 13.98
CA LEU A 48 8.31 5.38 14.73
C LEU A 48 8.66 5.75 16.15
N ASP A 49 7.84 5.34 17.09
CA ASP A 49 8.07 5.55 18.52
C ASP A 49 7.51 4.36 19.32
N PRO A 50 8.35 3.61 20.06
CA PRO A 50 9.80 3.73 20.11
C PRO A 50 10.50 3.31 18.81
N LEU A 51 11.73 3.81 18.61
CA LEU A 51 12.57 3.33 17.50
C LEU A 51 13.03 1.89 17.78
N PRO A 52 13.00 1.00 16.79
CA PRO A 52 13.56 -0.34 16.94
C PRO A 52 15.06 -0.31 17.24
N ALA A 53 15.54 -1.30 17.99
CA ALA A 53 16.98 -1.49 18.17
C ALA A 53 17.69 -1.60 16.80
N GLY A 54 18.84 -0.95 16.63
CA GLY A 54 19.58 -0.91 15.36
C GLY A 54 19.08 0.17 14.38
N VAL A 55 18.00 0.89 14.69
CA VAL A 55 17.50 2.02 13.89
C VAL A 55 17.85 3.35 14.58
N ARG A 56 18.49 4.25 13.84
CA ARG A 56 18.81 5.62 14.30
C ARG A 56 18.02 6.64 13.46
N ARG A 57 17.34 7.58 14.10
CA ARG A 57 16.67 8.69 13.40
C ARG A 57 17.66 9.85 13.17
N ILE A 58 17.69 10.35 11.94
CA ILE A 58 18.49 11.51 11.54
C ILE A 58 17.55 12.59 11.01
N ASP A 59 17.46 13.70 11.68
CA ASP A 59 16.74 14.89 11.19
C ASP A 59 17.67 15.71 10.28
N LEU A 60 17.24 15.93 9.04
CA LEU A 60 17.97 16.76 8.07
C LEU A 60 17.79 18.26 8.32
N GLY A 61 17.02 18.66 9.35
CA GLY A 61 16.87 20.02 9.81
C GLY A 61 16.15 20.96 8.83
N ARG A 62 15.25 20.43 7.99
CA ARG A 62 14.48 21.18 6.98
C ARG A 62 13.03 20.74 6.98
N ASP A 63 12.13 21.64 6.56
CA ASP A 63 10.69 21.40 6.52
C ASP A 63 10.22 20.89 5.14
N HIS A 64 11.09 20.97 4.13
CA HIS A 64 10.78 20.54 2.77
C HIS A 64 11.90 19.67 2.17
N VAL A 65 11.50 18.77 1.27
CA VAL A 65 12.38 17.75 0.68
C VAL A 65 13.53 18.36 -0.12
N LEU A 66 13.25 19.31 -1.02
CA LEU A 66 14.29 19.91 -1.87
C LEU A 66 15.32 20.75 -1.08
N PRO A 67 14.92 21.62 -0.14
CA PRO A 67 15.86 22.29 0.75
C PRO A 67 16.71 21.38 1.63
N ALA A 68 16.33 20.13 1.82
CA ALA A 68 17.13 19.14 2.55
C ALA A 68 18.32 18.61 1.75
N LEU A 69 18.40 18.87 0.43
CA LEU A 69 19.47 18.36 -0.44
C LEU A 69 20.91 18.61 0.10
N PRO A 70 21.32 19.82 0.53
CA PRO A 70 22.67 20.01 1.06
C PRO A 70 22.97 19.22 2.35
N ALA A 71 21.95 19.09 3.21
CA ALA A 71 22.08 18.30 4.44
C ALA A 71 22.24 16.81 4.13
N LEU A 72 21.47 16.30 3.16
CA LEU A 72 21.55 14.92 2.71
C LEU A 72 22.89 14.62 2.03
N VAL A 73 23.42 15.55 1.22
CA VAL A 73 24.77 15.41 0.63
C VAL A 73 25.84 15.33 1.72
N ARG A 74 25.76 16.19 2.75
CA ARG A 74 26.68 16.19 3.89
C ARG A 74 26.60 14.87 4.67
N TYR A 75 25.39 14.40 4.91
CA TYR A 75 25.15 13.10 5.55
C TYR A 75 25.80 11.97 4.75
N LEU A 76 25.55 11.87 3.45
CA LEU A 76 26.10 10.82 2.59
C LEU A 76 27.63 10.83 2.55
N ARG A 77 28.26 12.01 2.53
CA ARG A 77 29.72 12.14 2.58
C ARG A 77 30.33 11.71 3.91
N ARG A 78 29.62 11.98 5.02
CA ARG A 78 30.11 11.67 6.37
C ARG A 78 29.87 10.23 6.77
N GLU A 79 28.64 9.74 6.62
CA GLU A 79 28.22 8.42 7.12
C GLU A 79 28.48 7.31 6.09
N ARG A 80 28.49 7.63 4.81
CA ARG A 80 28.73 6.72 3.68
C ARG A 80 27.93 5.42 3.76
N PRO A 81 26.57 5.44 3.90
CA PRO A 81 25.79 4.21 4.00
C PRO A 81 26.04 3.30 2.81
N ARG A 82 25.95 1.97 3.00
CA ARG A 82 26.07 1.01 1.87
C ARG A 82 24.98 1.23 0.84
N VAL A 83 23.75 1.48 1.31
CA VAL A 83 22.56 1.72 0.48
C VAL A 83 21.83 2.96 0.96
N LEU A 84 21.38 3.79 0.00
CA LEU A 84 20.37 4.83 0.18
C LEU A 84 19.08 4.34 -0.51
N LEU A 85 18.02 4.08 0.26
CA LEU A 85 16.67 3.81 -0.22
C LEU A 85 15.78 5.02 0.01
N SER A 86 14.99 5.39 -1.00
CA SER A 86 14.02 6.49 -0.87
C SER A 86 12.65 6.10 -1.40
N ASP A 87 11.59 6.77 -0.91
CA ASP A 87 10.20 6.51 -1.32
C ASP A 87 9.46 7.82 -1.61
N LYS A 88 8.59 7.80 -2.60
CA LYS A 88 7.86 8.93 -3.23
C LYS A 88 8.73 9.76 -4.18
N ASP A 89 8.14 10.13 -5.32
CA ASP A 89 8.86 10.73 -6.45
C ASP A 89 9.72 11.96 -6.11
N LYS A 90 9.19 12.93 -5.34
CA LYS A 90 9.98 14.11 -4.95
C LYS A 90 11.17 13.75 -4.08
N VAL A 91 11.00 12.80 -3.17
CA VAL A 91 12.05 12.28 -2.28
C VAL A 91 13.09 11.51 -3.08
N ASN A 92 12.63 10.65 -3.99
CA ASN A 92 13.48 9.86 -4.87
C ASN A 92 14.41 10.75 -5.71
N ARG A 93 13.88 11.78 -6.35
CA ARG A 93 14.70 12.72 -7.14
C ARG A 93 15.73 13.43 -6.28
N THR A 94 15.35 13.92 -5.11
CA THR A 94 16.28 14.58 -4.18
C THR A 94 17.37 13.63 -3.69
N ALA A 95 17.01 12.38 -3.38
CA ALA A 95 17.95 11.35 -2.97
C ALA A 95 18.98 11.02 -4.07
N LEU A 96 18.51 10.86 -5.30
CA LEU A 96 19.38 10.59 -6.46
C LEU A 96 20.33 11.76 -6.77
N TRP A 97 19.83 13.00 -6.67
CA TRP A 97 20.68 14.19 -6.77
C TRP A 97 21.73 14.24 -5.65
N ALA A 98 21.31 14.01 -4.39
CA ALA A 98 22.21 14.04 -3.27
C ALA A 98 23.33 12.99 -3.42
N ARG A 99 22.97 11.77 -3.83
CA ARG A 99 23.95 10.71 -4.08
C ARG A 99 24.96 11.10 -5.17
N ARG A 100 24.48 11.66 -6.28
CA ARG A 100 25.36 12.09 -7.38
C ARG A 100 26.32 13.20 -6.95
N LEU A 101 25.83 14.17 -6.17
CA LEU A 101 26.63 15.28 -5.64
C LEU A 101 27.58 14.84 -4.50
N ALA A 102 27.18 13.85 -3.71
CA ALA A 102 28.02 13.32 -2.66
C ALA A 102 29.22 12.55 -3.20
N GLY A 103 29.04 11.85 -4.31
CA GLY A 103 30.04 10.89 -4.81
C GLY A 103 30.13 9.66 -3.91
N GLY A 104 31.18 8.89 -4.09
CA GLY A 104 31.44 7.68 -3.28
C GLY A 104 30.72 6.44 -3.83
N ASP A 105 30.64 5.41 -2.97
CA ASP A 105 30.21 4.03 -3.31
C ASP A 105 28.82 3.67 -2.78
N THR A 106 28.07 4.63 -2.21
CA THR A 106 26.69 4.42 -1.76
C THR A 106 25.79 4.04 -2.94
N ARG A 107 25.17 2.86 -2.90
CA ARG A 107 24.18 2.44 -3.90
C ARG A 107 22.84 3.14 -3.64
N GLY A 108 22.21 3.64 -4.68
CA GLY A 108 20.95 4.38 -4.60
C GLY A 108 19.79 3.57 -5.15
N TYR A 109 18.81 3.27 -4.33
CA TYR A 109 17.57 2.60 -4.71
C TYR A 109 16.38 3.53 -4.48
N VAL A 110 15.40 3.43 -5.35
CA VAL A 110 14.16 4.19 -5.24
C VAL A 110 12.96 3.25 -5.20
N ARG A 111 11.95 3.62 -4.42
CA ARG A 111 10.71 2.86 -4.33
C ARG A 111 9.56 3.64 -4.95
N LEU A 112 8.68 2.91 -5.66
CA LEU A 112 7.41 3.41 -6.19
C LEU A 112 6.28 2.51 -5.68
N GLY A 113 5.28 3.12 -5.05
CA GLY A 113 4.20 2.39 -4.39
C GLY A 113 2.92 2.22 -5.21
N THR A 114 2.86 2.75 -6.47
CA THR A 114 1.63 2.76 -7.28
C THR A 114 1.94 2.96 -8.76
N THR A 115 0.94 2.68 -9.63
CA THR A 115 1.02 2.94 -11.08
C THR A 115 1.19 4.43 -11.36
N VAL A 116 2.24 4.76 -12.12
CA VAL A 116 2.60 6.16 -12.43
C VAL A 116 1.72 6.71 -13.55
N SER A 117 1.50 5.93 -14.62
CA SER A 117 0.73 6.36 -15.78
C SER A 117 -0.71 6.73 -15.39
N THR A 118 -1.36 5.91 -14.58
CA THR A 118 -2.73 6.11 -14.13
C THR A 118 -2.86 7.30 -13.18
N ASN A 119 -1.92 7.47 -12.25
CA ASN A 119 -1.90 8.63 -11.36
C ASN A 119 -1.71 9.97 -12.09
N LEU A 120 -1.09 9.93 -13.24
CA LEU A 120 -0.86 11.12 -14.08
C LEU A 120 -1.91 11.29 -15.17
N ALA A 121 -2.81 10.34 -15.37
CA ALA A 121 -3.77 10.35 -16.47
C ALA A 121 -4.67 11.60 -16.50
N SER A 122 -5.06 12.10 -15.33
CA SER A 122 -5.89 13.30 -15.18
C SER A 122 -5.11 14.63 -15.24
N ARG A 123 -3.76 14.58 -15.33
CA ARG A 123 -2.94 15.79 -15.38
C ARG A 123 -2.79 16.32 -16.81
N PRO A 124 -2.55 17.64 -16.98
CA PRO A 124 -2.24 18.23 -18.27
C PRO A 124 -1.11 17.49 -18.99
N LEU A 125 -1.16 17.46 -20.33
CA LEU A 125 -0.17 16.76 -21.16
C LEU A 125 1.26 17.22 -20.86
N PHE A 126 1.45 18.53 -20.67
CA PHE A 126 2.76 19.10 -20.34
C PHE A 126 3.32 18.54 -19.03
N ASP A 127 2.49 18.43 -17.98
CA ASP A 127 2.91 17.84 -16.69
C ASP A 127 3.26 16.36 -16.86
N ARG A 128 2.51 15.63 -17.68
CA ARG A 128 2.79 14.21 -17.97
C ARG A 128 4.12 14.03 -18.71
N LEU A 129 4.40 14.87 -19.69
CA LEU A 129 5.65 14.82 -20.47
C LEU A 129 6.87 15.22 -19.64
N THR A 130 6.74 16.30 -18.84
CA THR A 130 7.82 16.72 -17.93
C THR A 130 8.10 15.69 -16.86
N GLN A 131 7.05 15.07 -16.31
CA GLN A 131 7.19 14.00 -15.32
C GLN A 131 7.85 12.75 -15.93
N ARG A 132 7.42 12.37 -17.14
CA ARG A 132 8.04 11.25 -17.89
C ARG A 132 9.51 11.50 -18.16
N TRP A 133 9.87 12.69 -18.67
CA TRP A 133 11.26 13.09 -18.89
C TRP A 133 12.07 13.05 -17.59
N SER A 134 11.53 13.62 -16.52
CA SER A 134 12.14 13.65 -15.21
C SER A 134 12.40 12.25 -14.68
N MET A 135 11.41 11.35 -14.71
CA MET A 135 11.57 9.97 -14.26
C MET A 135 12.58 9.22 -15.12
N ARG A 136 12.48 9.32 -16.45
CA ARG A 136 13.46 8.69 -17.36
C ARG A 136 14.89 9.11 -17.05
N THR A 137 15.10 10.41 -16.80
CA THR A 137 16.44 10.98 -16.56
C THR A 137 16.97 10.62 -15.17
N PHE A 138 16.20 10.91 -14.11
CA PHE A 138 16.71 10.76 -12.75
C PHE A 138 16.72 9.31 -12.27
N TYR A 139 15.71 8.51 -12.61
CA TYR A 139 15.69 7.12 -12.19
C TYR A 139 16.71 6.26 -12.96
N ALA A 140 17.22 6.74 -14.09
CA ALA A 140 18.37 6.13 -14.74
C ALA A 140 19.65 6.17 -13.87
N TRP A 141 19.73 7.07 -12.89
CA TRP A 141 20.85 7.15 -11.95
C TRP A 141 20.71 6.20 -10.76
N ALA A 142 19.54 5.61 -10.53
CA ALA A 142 19.34 4.62 -9.49
C ALA A 142 20.04 3.30 -9.85
N ASP A 143 20.55 2.58 -8.86
CA ASP A 143 21.08 1.22 -9.04
C ASP A 143 19.94 0.21 -9.21
N GLY A 144 18.74 0.52 -8.67
CA GLY A 144 17.53 -0.26 -8.86
C GLY A 144 16.26 0.51 -8.46
N VAL A 145 15.14 0.07 -9.01
CA VAL A 145 13.80 0.57 -8.69
C VAL A 145 13.01 -0.55 -8.05
N LEU A 146 12.50 -0.34 -6.83
CA LEU A 146 11.68 -1.31 -6.11
C LEU A 146 10.21 -0.98 -6.25
N VAL A 147 9.39 -1.96 -6.57
CA VAL A 147 7.95 -1.81 -6.76
C VAL A 147 7.19 -2.96 -6.10
N PRO A 148 5.91 -2.77 -5.70
CA PRO A 148 5.18 -3.77 -4.93
C PRO A 148 4.53 -4.88 -5.76
N SER A 149 4.49 -4.76 -7.09
CA SER A 149 3.75 -5.68 -7.97
C SER A 149 4.31 -5.70 -9.40
N GLN A 150 4.06 -6.77 -10.13
CA GLN A 150 4.44 -6.90 -11.55
C GLN A 150 3.74 -5.85 -12.42
N GLY A 151 2.47 -5.53 -12.08
CA GLY A 151 1.72 -4.49 -12.78
C GLY A 151 2.35 -3.11 -12.64
N VAL A 152 2.80 -2.71 -11.44
CA VAL A 152 3.56 -1.45 -11.26
C VAL A 152 4.89 -1.50 -12.00
N ALA A 153 5.56 -2.65 -12.02
CA ALA A 153 6.82 -2.80 -12.75
C ALA A 153 6.64 -2.60 -14.26
N ALA A 154 5.61 -3.20 -14.84
CA ALA A 154 5.28 -3.07 -16.26
C ALA A 154 4.88 -1.62 -16.61
N ASP A 155 3.99 -1.02 -15.80
CA ASP A 155 3.57 0.38 -15.95
C ASP A 155 4.77 1.33 -15.93
N PHE A 156 5.66 1.19 -14.95
CA PHE A 156 6.79 2.08 -14.80
C PHE A 156 7.84 1.88 -15.91
N ALA A 157 8.13 0.64 -16.31
CA ALA A 157 9.02 0.36 -17.43
C ALA A 157 8.54 1.02 -18.71
N ALA A 158 7.25 0.89 -19.04
CA ALA A 158 6.64 1.51 -20.21
C ALA A 158 6.61 3.06 -20.10
N PHE A 159 6.24 3.59 -18.93
CA PHE A 159 6.13 5.03 -18.72
C PHE A 159 7.49 5.72 -18.77
N ALA A 160 8.48 5.23 -18.04
CA ALA A 160 9.82 5.84 -17.96
C ALA A 160 10.77 5.41 -19.08
N GLY A 161 10.45 4.34 -19.81
CA GLY A 161 11.34 3.77 -20.83
C GLY A 161 12.62 3.17 -20.22
N LEU A 162 12.53 2.63 -19.01
CA LEU A 162 13.65 1.96 -18.34
C LEU A 162 13.60 0.44 -18.58
N PRO A 163 14.77 -0.21 -18.70
CA PRO A 163 14.84 -1.65 -18.84
C PRO A 163 14.16 -2.36 -17.66
N ARG A 164 13.34 -3.39 -17.93
CA ARG A 164 12.63 -4.16 -16.89
C ARG A 164 13.60 -4.80 -15.89
N THR A 165 14.81 -5.11 -16.30
CA THR A 165 15.88 -5.68 -15.46
C THR A 165 16.33 -4.75 -14.33
N ARG A 166 16.07 -3.45 -14.42
CA ARG A 166 16.36 -2.48 -13.35
C ARG A 166 15.22 -2.31 -12.35
N ILE A 167 14.08 -2.95 -12.59
CA ILE A 167 12.88 -2.83 -11.78
C ILE A 167 12.65 -4.17 -11.09
N GLN A 168 12.74 -4.16 -9.77
CA GLN A 168 12.60 -5.36 -8.94
C GLN A 168 11.25 -5.31 -8.21
N VAL A 169 10.50 -6.39 -8.29
CA VAL A 169 9.26 -6.55 -7.53
C VAL A 169 9.60 -7.09 -6.16
N VAL A 170 9.21 -6.32 -5.13
CA VAL A 170 9.44 -6.67 -3.73
C VAL A 170 8.12 -6.55 -2.99
N PRO A 171 7.64 -7.62 -2.33
CA PRO A 171 6.35 -7.60 -1.66
C PRO A 171 6.33 -6.57 -0.53
N ASN A 172 5.19 -5.91 -0.35
CA ASN A 172 5.01 -5.01 0.80
C ASN A 172 4.89 -5.82 2.09
N PRO A 173 5.50 -5.37 3.20
CA PRO A 173 5.39 -5.99 4.52
C PRO A 173 4.01 -5.67 5.14
N VAL A 174 3.00 -6.47 4.81
CA VAL A 174 1.60 -6.22 5.21
C VAL A 174 1.21 -7.05 6.41
N VAL A 175 1.50 -8.35 6.37
CA VAL A 175 1.09 -9.30 7.42
C VAL A 175 2.10 -9.25 8.56
N THR A 176 1.73 -8.56 9.63
CA THR A 176 2.55 -8.42 10.84
C THR A 176 2.20 -9.49 11.87
N PRO A 177 3.13 -9.84 12.79
CA PRO A 177 2.81 -10.73 13.92
C PRO A 177 1.65 -10.24 14.80
N GLN A 178 1.47 -8.91 14.88
CA GLN A 178 0.42 -8.26 15.68
C GLN A 178 -0.95 -8.25 15.01
N LEU A 179 -1.04 -8.55 13.70
CA LEU A 179 -2.28 -8.42 12.94
C LEU A 179 -3.42 -9.25 13.55
N GLN A 180 -3.16 -10.50 13.94
CA GLN A 180 -4.15 -11.37 14.57
C GLN A 180 -4.56 -10.86 15.96
N ALA A 181 -3.60 -10.38 16.76
CA ALA A 181 -3.89 -9.81 18.08
C ALA A 181 -4.75 -8.54 17.99
N LEU A 182 -4.46 -7.68 17.00
CA LEU A 182 -5.25 -6.49 16.74
C LEU A 182 -6.66 -6.82 16.23
N ALA A 183 -6.83 -7.92 15.50
CA ALA A 183 -8.12 -8.39 15.00
C ALA A 183 -8.99 -9.00 16.10
N ALA A 184 -8.41 -9.45 17.21
CA ALA A 184 -9.14 -10.00 18.36
C ALA A 184 -9.83 -8.93 19.22
N ALA A 185 -9.61 -7.64 18.95
CA ALA A 185 -10.34 -6.58 19.63
C ALA A 185 -11.84 -6.62 19.27
N PRO A 186 -12.73 -6.10 20.14
CA PRO A 186 -14.17 -6.08 19.86
C PRO A 186 -14.49 -5.43 18.51
N PRO A 187 -15.47 -5.98 17.77
CA PRO A 187 -15.90 -5.41 16.51
C PRO A 187 -16.38 -3.96 16.68
N PRO A 188 -15.98 -3.04 15.82
CA PRO A 188 -16.20 -1.60 15.99
C PRO A 188 -17.62 -1.15 15.59
N HIS A 189 -18.49 -2.06 15.17
CA HIS A 189 -19.84 -1.75 14.74
C HIS A 189 -20.82 -2.85 15.16
N PRO A 190 -22.03 -2.51 15.67
CA PRO A 190 -23.01 -3.51 16.14
C PRO A 190 -23.40 -4.54 15.08
N TRP A 191 -23.43 -4.18 13.81
CA TRP A 191 -23.77 -5.11 12.72
C TRP A 191 -22.81 -6.29 12.59
N LEU A 192 -21.57 -6.14 13.02
CA LEU A 192 -20.56 -7.19 12.99
C LEU A 192 -20.70 -8.20 14.16
N LEU A 193 -21.57 -7.91 15.13
CA LEU A 193 -21.91 -8.81 16.23
C LEU A 193 -23.11 -9.72 15.89
N ASP A 194 -23.90 -9.33 14.89
CA ASP A 194 -25.09 -10.04 14.44
C ASP A 194 -24.75 -10.89 13.19
N SER A 195 -24.55 -12.19 13.40
CA SER A 195 -24.24 -13.11 12.32
C SER A 195 -25.44 -13.47 11.44
N ALA A 196 -26.68 -13.09 11.81
CA ALA A 196 -27.87 -13.41 11.04
C ALA A 196 -27.95 -12.62 9.72
N VAL A 197 -27.38 -11.41 9.69
CA VAL A 197 -27.35 -10.57 8.49
C VAL A 197 -25.91 -10.35 8.05
N PRO A 198 -25.47 -10.90 6.91
CA PRO A 198 -24.09 -10.79 6.45
C PRO A 198 -23.70 -9.34 6.18
N VAL A 199 -22.50 -8.98 6.63
CA VAL A 199 -21.93 -7.65 6.42
C VAL A 199 -20.85 -7.69 5.35
N ILE A 200 -21.02 -6.88 4.30
CA ILE A 200 -20.00 -6.61 3.29
C ILE A 200 -19.18 -5.41 3.77
N LEU A 201 -17.87 -5.51 3.63
CA LEU A 201 -16.94 -4.49 4.11
C LEU A 201 -16.12 -3.85 2.99
N GLY A 202 -16.06 -2.53 2.97
CA GLY A 202 -15.09 -1.74 2.23
C GLY A 202 -14.21 -0.92 3.18
N VAL A 203 -12.91 -0.82 2.90
CA VAL A 203 -11.99 0.00 3.71
C VAL A 203 -11.09 0.83 2.80
N GLY A 204 -11.05 2.15 3.00
CA GLY A 204 -10.16 3.03 2.26
C GLY A 204 -10.62 4.48 2.19
N GLU A 205 -9.78 5.33 1.59
CA GLU A 205 -10.11 6.73 1.36
C GLU A 205 -11.37 6.86 0.48
N LEU A 206 -12.32 7.70 0.88
CA LEU A 206 -13.54 7.96 0.10
C LEU A 206 -13.20 8.88 -1.10
N SER A 207 -12.54 8.30 -2.10
CA SER A 207 -11.99 8.97 -3.28
C SER A 207 -12.45 8.29 -4.57
N GLU A 208 -12.19 8.93 -5.71
CA GLU A 208 -12.47 8.35 -7.03
C GLU A 208 -11.70 7.06 -7.27
N ARG A 209 -10.47 7.00 -6.77
CA ARG A 209 -9.62 5.84 -6.91
C ARG A 209 -10.23 4.58 -6.31
N LYS A 210 -10.86 4.68 -5.14
CA LYS A 210 -11.45 3.54 -4.42
C LYS A 210 -12.83 3.13 -4.95
N ASP A 211 -13.50 4.00 -5.68
CA ASP A 211 -14.76 3.76 -6.39
C ASP A 211 -15.85 3.04 -5.57
N PHE A 212 -16.07 3.49 -4.34
CA PHE A 212 -17.14 2.97 -3.50
C PHE A 212 -18.55 3.21 -4.09
N ALA A 213 -18.69 4.05 -5.11
CA ALA A 213 -19.95 4.18 -5.85
C ALA A 213 -20.30 2.88 -6.58
N THR A 214 -19.33 2.21 -7.18
CA THR A 214 -19.53 0.87 -7.78
C THR A 214 -19.92 -0.16 -6.71
N LEU A 215 -19.30 -0.11 -5.52
CA LEU A 215 -19.70 -0.98 -4.41
C LEU A 215 -21.13 -0.75 -3.95
N LEU A 216 -21.56 0.51 -3.82
CA LEU A 216 -22.94 0.84 -3.45
C LEU A 216 -23.96 0.33 -4.46
N ARG A 217 -23.71 0.46 -5.77
CA ARG A 217 -24.60 -0.06 -6.81
C ARG A 217 -24.67 -1.59 -6.78
N ALA A 218 -23.52 -2.25 -6.64
CA ALA A 218 -23.45 -3.71 -6.49
C ALA A 218 -24.20 -4.17 -5.24
N PHE A 219 -24.01 -3.49 -4.12
CA PHE A 219 -24.71 -3.75 -2.87
C PHE A 219 -26.23 -3.62 -3.05
N ALA A 220 -26.73 -2.56 -3.68
CA ALA A 220 -28.15 -2.37 -3.92
C ALA A 220 -28.75 -3.52 -4.75
N ARG A 221 -28.04 -4.01 -5.78
CA ARG A 221 -28.47 -5.18 -6.55
C ARG A 221 -28.55 -6.44 -5.70
N LEU A 222 -27.54 -6.69 -4.88
CA LEU A 222 -27.50 -7.85 -3.99
C LEU A 222 -28.59 -7.76 -2.92
N HIS A 223 -28.73 -6.59 -2.29
CA HIS A 223 -29.71 -6.32 -1.23
C HIS A 223 -31.16 -6.54 -1.72
N ALA A 224 -31.46 -6.27 -3.00
CA ALA A 224 -32.77 -6.54 -3.59
C ALA A 224 -33.13 -8.03 -3.63
N THR A 225 -32.17 -8.94 -3.48
CA THR A 225 -32.37 -10.40 -3.57
C THR A 225 -32.20 -11.12 -2.23
N ARG A 226 -31.48 -10.51 -1.28
CA ARG A 226 -31.21 -11.12 0.04
C ARG A 226 -30.85 -10.06 1.09
N PRO A 227 -31.24 -10.25 2.36
CA PRO A 227 -30.83 -9.36 3.44
C PRO A 227 -29.30 -9.34 3.57
N CYS A 228 -28.70 -8.16 3.56
CA CYS A 228 -27.28 -7.92 3.82
C CYS A 228 -27.05 -6.46 4.22
N ARG A 229 -25.90 -6.16 4.80
CA ARG A 229 -25.51 -4.82 5.22
C ARG A 229 -24.17 -4.44 4.61
N LEU A 230 -23.93 -3.14 4.44
CA LEU A 230 -22.67 -2.60 3.90
C LEU A 230 -22.04 -1.64 4.88
N LEU A 231 -20.80 -1.93 5.28
CA LEU A 231 -19.94 -1.01 6.03
C LEU A 231 -18.81 -0.51 5.15
N ILE A 232 -18.60 0.81 5.12
CA ILE A 232 -17.45 1.41 4.44
C ILE A 232 -16.70 2.29 5.44
N TYR A 233 -15.54 1.83 5.91
CA TYR A 233 -14.64 2.60 6.76
C TYR A 233 -13.68 3.44 5.94
N GLY A 234 -13.60 4.72 6.28
CA GLY A 234 -12.70 5.68 5.69
C GLY A 234 -13.26 7.09 5.67
N GLU A 235 -12.42 8.04 5.34
CA GLU A 235 -12.76 9.43 5.13
C GLU A 235 -12.34 9.89 3.74
N GLY A 236 -12.96 10.96 3.23
CA GLY A 236 -12.61 11.53 1.94
C GLY A 236 -13.70 12.44 1.37
N ARG A 237 -13.32 13.13 0.31
CA ARG A 237 -14.16 14.18 -0.31
C ARG A 237 -15.49 13.67 -0.89
N ARG A 238 -15.61 12.36 -1.14
CA ARG A 238 -16.80 11.76 -1.73
C ARG A 238 -17.83 11.27 -0.70
N ARG A 239 -17.61 11.48 0.61
CA ARG A 239 -18.53 11.01 1.66
C ARG A 239 -19.98 11.42 1.41
N GLY A 240 -20.23 12.73 1.17
CA GLY A 240 -21.58 13.23 0.91
C GLY A 240 -22.21 12.66 -0.37
N GLN A 241 -21.41 12.46 -1.42
CA GLN A 241 -21.88 11.86 -2.67
C GLN A 241 -22.27 10.39 -2.49
N LEU A 242 -21.50 9.64 -1.67
CA LEU A 242 -21.79 8.23 -1.38
C LEU A 242 -23.06 8.09 -0.52
N ALA A 243 -23.26 8.97 0.47
CA ALA A 243 -24.48 8.98 1.28
C ALA A 243 -25.71 9.32 0.44
N ALA A 244 -25.62 10.30 -0.47
CA ALA A 244 -26.69 10.64 -1.40
C ALA A 244 -27.02 9.48 -2.36
N LEU A 245 -26.00 8.80 -2.88
CA LEU A 245 -26.17 7.65 -3.75
C LEU A 245 -26.85 6.47 -3.01
N ALA A 246 -26.51 6.22 -1.74
CA ALA A 246 -27.17 5.19 -0.94
C ALA A 246 -28.66 5.50 -0.74
N ALA A 247 -29.02 6.76 -0.53
CA ALA A 247 -30.42 7.22 -0.43
C ALA A 247 -31.15 7.08 -1.79
N GLU A 248 -30.53 7.50 -2.88
CA GLU A 248 -31.08 7.36 -4.24
C GLU A 248 -31.37 5.90 -4.60
N LEU A 249 -30.47 4.99 -4.21
CA LEU A 249 -30.62 3.55 -4.43
C LEU A 249 -31.61 2.87 -3.45
N GLY A 250 -32.15 3.62 -2.48
CA GLY A 250 -33.10 3.08 -1.49
C GLY A 250 -32.50 2.15 -0.43
N VAL A 251 -31.18 2.15 -0.25
CA VAL A 251 -30.46 1.23 0.66
C VAL A 251 -29.80 1.92 1.86
N ALA A 252 -30.11 3.20 2.09
CA ALA A 252 -29.46 4.00 3.14
C ALA A 252 -29.57 3.42 4.55
N ALA A 253 -30.65 2.68 4.85
CA ALA A 253 -30.88 2.04 6.18
C ALA A 253 -29.86 0.90 6.46
N ASP A 254 -29.37 0.25 5.41
CA ASP A 254 -28.44 -0.90 5.49
C ASP A 254 -27.01 -0.57 5.02
N VAL A 255 -26.71 0.73 4.86
CA VAL A 255 -25.38 1.25 4.52
C VAL A 255 -24.88 2.15 5.65
N ALA A 256 -23.71 1.86 6.19
CA ALA A 256 -23.06 2.74 7.15
C ALA A 256 -21.68 3.21 6.66
N LEU A 257 -21.44 4.51 6.85
CA LEU A 257 -20.17 5.19 6.59
C LEU A 257 -19.61 5.72 7.94
N PRO A 258 -19.08 4.88 8.84
CA PRO A 258 -18.74 5.32 10.21
C PRO A 258 -17.56 6.27 10.30
N GLY A 259 -16.83 6.49 9.19
CA GLY A 259 -15.64 7.34 9.16
C GLY A 259 -14.34 6.55 9.21
N PHE A 260 -13.24 7.26 9.53
CA PHE A 260 -11.92 6.65 9.65
C PHE A 260 -11.85 5.76 10.89
N ILE A 261 -11.18 4.63 10.72
CA ILE A 261 -10.88 3.71 11.81
C ILE A 261 -9.37 3.42 11.84
N ALA A 262 -8.76 3.55 13.01
CA ALA A 262 -7.32 3.30 13.20
C ALA A 262 -6.97 1.81 13.10
N ASN A 263 -7.83 0.94 13.63
CA ASN A 263 -7.71 -0.51 13.58
C ASN A 263 -8.89 -1.14 12.83
N PRO A 264 -8.79 -1.40 11.52
CA PRO A 264 -9.87 -2.00 10.74
C PRO A 264 -9.94 -3.54 10.89
N TYR A 265 -8.96 -4.16 11.51
CA TYR A 265 -8.81 -5.62 11.51
C TYR A 265 -9.96 -6.37 12.20
N PRO A 266 -10.55 -5.89 13.33
CA PRO A 266 -11.73 -6.54 13.88
C PRO A 266 -12.92 -6.48 12.93
N ALA A 267 -13.10 -5.37 12.19
CA ALA A 267 -14.15 -5.29 11.19
C ALA A 267 -13.90 -6.25 10.03
N MET A 268 -12.66 -6.37 9.56
CA MET A 268 -12.30 -7.33 8.50
C MET A 268 -12.54 -8.78 8.97
N ALA A 269 -12.09 -9.14 10.17
CA ALA A 269 -12.20 -10.50 10.69
C ALA A 269 -13.65 -10.97 10.87
N HIS A 270 -14.59 -10.05 11.10
CA HIS A 270 -16.02 -10.35 11.32
C HIS A 270 -16.91 -10.08 10.10
N ALA A 271 -16.37 -9.49 9.03
CA ALA A 271 -17.12 -9.29 7.81
C ALA A 271 -17.35 -10.60 7.05
N ALA A 272 -18.53 -10.77 6.47
CA ALA A 272 -18.86 -11.93 5.64
C ALA A 272 -18.11 -11.91 4.30
N ALA A 273 -17.86 -10.70 3.74
CA ALA A 273 -17.05 -10.50 2.56
C ALA A 273 -16.40 -9.11 2.56
N PHE A 274 -15.21 -9.03 1.98
CA PHE A 274 -14.48 -7.79 1.72
C PHE A 274 -14.51 -7.44 0.24
N ALA A 275 -14.74 -6.17 -0.09
CA ALA A 275 -14.77 -5.70 -1.48
C ALA A 275 -13.73 -4.60 -1.73
N LEU A 276 -12.84 -4.81 -2.71
CA LEU A 276 -11.90 -3.81 -3.22
C LEU A 276 -12.33 -3.34 -4.61
N THR A 277 -13.01 -2.21 -4.69
CA THR A 277 -13.58 -1.68 -5.94
C THR A 277 -12.68 -0.66 -6.65
N SER A 278 -11.41 -0.63 -6.30
CA SER A 278 -10.46 0.38 -6.79
C SER A 278 -10.31 0.38 -8.31
N ARG A 279 -10.21 1.57 -8.88
CA ARG A 279 -9.89 1.78 -10.31
C ARG A 279 -8.42 1.58 -10.62
N TRP A 280 -7.54 1.81 -9.65
CA TRP A 280 -6.10 1.52 -9.72
C TRP A 280 -5.51 1.37 -8.33
N GLU A 281 -4.54 0.50 -8.22
CA GLU A 281 -3.77 0.24 -7.00
C GLU A 281 -2.25 0.14 -7.30
N GLY A 282 -1.46 0.06 -6.27
CA GLY A 282 -0.09 -0.43 -6.35
C GLY A 282 -0.04 -1.92 -6.07
N LEU A 283 -0.65 -2.33 -4.95
CA LEU A 283 -0.82 -3.71 -4.53
C LEU A 283 -2.24 -3.99 -4.03
N GLY A 284 -2.86 -3.05 -3.30
CA GLY A 284 -4.10 -3.28 -2.57
C GLY A 284 -3.85 -3.86 -1.19
N ILE A 285 -3.12 -3.12 -0.34
CA ILE A 285 -2.73 -3.55 1.02
C ILE A 285 -3.92 -4.09 1.83
N VAL A 286 -5.06 -3.39 1.79
CA VAL A 286 -6.26 -3.79 2.53
C VAL A 286 -6.85 -5.12 2.04
N LEU A 287 -6.62 -5.50 0.77
CA LEU A 287 -7.01 -6.81 0.23
C LEU A 287 -6.14 -7.91 0.85
N VAL A 288 -4.83 -7.68 0.93
CA VAL A 288 -3.91 -8.62 1.59
C VAL A 288 -4.25 -8.77 3.08
N GLU A 289 -4.61 -7.67 3.76
CA GLU A 289 -5.05 -7.68 5.16
C GLU A 289 -6.31 -8.52 5.35
N ALA A 290 -7.31 -8.35 4.47
CA ALA A 290 -8.53 -9.15 4.50
C ALA A 290 -8.23 -10.66 4.33
N LEU A 291 -7.41 -11.04 3.34
CA LEU A 291 -6.99 -12.42 3.15
C LEU A 291 -6.22 -12.97 4.37
N ALA A 292 -5.30 -12.19 4.92
CA ALA A 292 -4.53 -12.59 6.10
C ALA A 292 -5.39 -12.83 7.35
N LEU A 293 -6.56 -12.22 7.41
CA LEU A 293 -7.59 -12.44 8.44
C LEU A 293 -8.57 -13.55 8.07
N GLY A 294 -8.41 -14.15 6.88
CA GLY A 294 -9.28 -15.21 6.39
C GLY A 294 -10.65 -14.71 5.95
N THR A 295 -10.78 -13.44 5.59
CA THR A 295 -12.00 -12.83 5.10
C THR A 295 -12.14 -13.07 3.60
N PRO A 296 -13.23 -13.70 3.13
CA PRO A 296 -13.51 -13.85 1.70
C PRO A 296 -13.48 -12.50 1.00
N ALA A 297 -12.82 -12.40 -0.14
CA ALA A 297 -12.65 -11.11 -0.80
C ALA A 297 -12.92 -11.17 -2.30
N VAL A 298 -13.53 -10.10 -2.81
CA VAL A 298 -13.65 -9.81 -4.24
C VAL A 298 -12.92 -8.52 -4.56
N ALA A 299 -12.30 -8.43 -5.74
CA ALA A 299 -11.65 -7.20 -6.16
C ALA A 299 -11.99 -6.84 -7.62
N CYS A 300 -11.98 -5.52 -7.91
CA CYS A 300 -11.91 -5.07 -9.29
C CYS A 300 -10.53 -5.41 -9.87
N ASP A 301 -10.52 -5.95 -11.09
CA ASP A 301 -9.33 -6.25 -11.86
C ASP A 301 -8.72 -4.97 -12.45
N CYS A 302 -8.21 -4.15 -11.57
CA CYS A 302 -7.55 -2.91 -11.95
C CYS A 302 -6.10 -3.15 -12.37
N PRO A 303 -5.43 -2.18 -13.03
CA PRO A 303 -4.15 -2.39 -13.74
C PRO A 303 -3.01 -3.03 -12.95
N SER A 304 -3.02 -3.03 -11.62
CA SER A 304 -1.98 -3.71 -10.83
C SER A 304 -2.46 -4.09 -9.43
N GLY A 305 -1.85 -5.09 -8.86
CA GLY A 305 -2.03 -5.54 -7.48
C GLY A 305 -3.13 -6.59 -7.29
N PRO A 306 -4.43 -6.30 -7.39
CA PRO A 306 -5.50 -7.24 -7.03
C PRO A 306 -5.41 -8.59 -7.74
N ARG A 307 -5.12 -8.61 -9.05
CA ARG A 307 -4.92 -9.84 -9.82
C ARG A 307 -3.77 -10.70 -9.26
N GLU A 308 -2.68 -10.06 -8.86
CA GLU A 308 -1.52 -10.76 -8.27
C GLU A 308 -1.85 -11.28 -6.87
N VAL A 309 -2.51 -10.46 -6.04
CA VAL A 309 -2.92 -10.84 -4.68
C VAL A 309 -3.91 -11.99 -4.69
N LEU A 310 -4.89 -11.96 -5.61
CA LEU A 310 -5.89 -13.02 -5.76
C LEU A 310 -5.42 -14.17 -6.66
N ALA A 311 -4.16 -14.15 -7.11
CA ALA A 311 -3.55 -15.19 -7.94
C ALA A 311 -4.44 -15.58 -9.14
N ASP A 312 -4.79 -14.58 -9.97
CA ASP A 312 -5.67 -14.73 -11.14
C ASP A 312 -7.06 -15.30 -10.82
N GLY A 313 -7.61 -14.96 -9.66
CA GLY A 313 -8.94 -15.36 -9.21
C GLY A 313 -8.99 -16.65 -8.37
N ARG A 314 -7.87 -17.30 -8.11
CA ARG A 314 -7.82 -18.53 -7.27
C ARG A 314 -8.15 -18.29 -5.79
N HIS A 315 -7.90 -17.08 -5.29
CA HIS A 315 -8.13 -16.71 -3.89
C HIS A 315 -9.33 -15.79 -3.70
N GLY A 316 -10.08 -15.51 -4.77
CA GLY A 316 -11.28 -14.68 -4.76
C GLY A 316 -11.56 -14.12 -6.15
N PRO A 317 -12.83 -13.82 -6.47
CA PRO A 317 -13.22 -13.38 -7.80
C PRO A 317 -12.61 -12.01 -8.17
N LEU A 318 -12.33 -11.86 -9.47
CA LEU A 318 -11.91 -10.62 -10.10
C LEU A 318 -13.02 -10.17 -11.06
N VAL A 319 -13.45 -8.91 -10.97
CA VAL A 319 -14.49 -8.33 -11.82
C VAL A 319 -13.95 -7.10 -12.55
N ALA A 320 -14.53 -6.75 -13.68
CA ALA A 320 -14.09 -5.56 -14.41
C ALA A 320 -14.33 -4.28 -13.58
N VAL A 321 -13.44 -3.29 -13.74
CA VAL A 321 -13.55 -2.00 -13.05
C VAL A 321 -14.89 -1.33 -13.45
N GLY A 322 -15.70 -0.97 -12.46
CA GLY A 322 -17.00 -0.31 -12.66
C GLY A 322 -18.17 -1.25 -12.96
N ASP A 323 -17.94 -2.57 -13.06
CA ASP A 323 -18.99 -3.56 -13.29
C ASP A 323 -19.70 -3.94 -11.99
N ASP A 324 -20.71 -3.18 -11.63
CA ASP A 324 -21.50 -3.39 -10.43
C ASP A 324 -22.38 -4.65 -10.47
N ALA A 325 -22.76 -5.11 -11.66
CA ALA A 325 -23.54 -6.33 -11.82
C ALA A 325 -22.68 -7.58 -11.56
N ALA A 326 -21.49 -7.65 -12.19
CA ALA A 326 -20.55 -8.73 -11.92
C ALA A 326 -20.08 -8.74 -10.46
N LEU A 327 -19.88 -7.56 -9.86
CA LEU A 327 -19.52 -7.43 -8.45
C LEU A 327 -20.62 -7.97 -7.52
N ALA A 328 -21.89 -7.67 -7.81
CA ALA A 328 -23.02 -8.19 -7.04
C ALA A 328 -23.10 -9.72 -7.12
N ALA A 329 -22.94 -10.29 -8.32
CA ALA A 329 -22.91 -11.74 -8.51
C ALA A 329 -21.74 -12.40 -7.79
N ALA A 330 -20.54 -11.80 -7.83
CA ALA A 330 -19.36 -12.29 -7.13
C ALA A 330 -19.55 -12.25 -5.61
N LEU A 331 -20.13 -11.19 -5.06
CA LEU A 331 -20.47 -11.07 -3.64
C LEU A 331 -21.48 -12.14 -3.23
N ALA A 332 -22.54 -12.37 -4.03
CA ALA A 332 -23.50 -13.43 -3.77
C ALA A 332 -22.80 -14.79 -3.67
N GLY A 333 -21.95 -15.13 -4.64
CA GLY A 333 -21.19 -16.38 -4.64
C GLY A 333 -20.28 -16.54 -3.42
N LEU A 334 -19.62 -15.49 -2.97
CA LEU A 334 -18.80 -15.52 -1.75
C LEU A 334 -19.62 -15.74 -0.49
N LEU A 335 -20.84 -15.19 -0.43
CA LEU A 335 -21.74 -15.41 0.71
C LEU A 335 -22.35 -16.81 0.72
N ASP A 336 -22.55 -17.43 -0.43
CA ASP A 336 -23.13 -18.78 -0.56
C ASP A 336 -22.08 -19.88 -0.36
N ALA A 337 -20.87 -19.67 -0.85
CA ALA A 337 -19.77 -20.63 -0.79
C ALA A 337 -18.42 -19.95 -0.53
N PRO A 338 -18.17 -19.48 0.70
CA PRO A 338 -16.92 -18.80 1.01
C PRO A 338 -15.72 -19.75 0.90
N PRO A 339 -14.57 -19.30 0.39
CA PRO A 339 -13.33 -20.05 0.42
C PRO A 339 -12.92 -20.41 1.86
N ALA A 340 -12.21 -21.52 2.03
CA ALA A 340 -11.69 -21.93 3.34
C ALA A 340 -10.73 -20.86 3.90
N ARG A 341 -10.92 -20.54 5.18
CA ARG A 341 -10.15 -19.51 5.89
C ARG A 341 -8.64 -19.73 5.78
N GLU A 342 -8.19 -20.97 5.96
CA GLU A 342 -6.79 -21.38 5.93
C GLU A 342 -6.16 -21.13 4.56
N GLN A 343 -6.92 -21.30 3.50
CA GLN A 343 -6.52 -21.04 2.12
C GLN A 343 -6.24 -19.55 1.88
N LEU A 344 -7.12 -18.68 2.40
CA LEU A 344 -6.97 -17.24 2.32
C LEU A 344 -5.77 -16.74 3.11
N VAL A 345 -5.60 -17.23 4.34
CA VAL A 345 -4.44 -16.88 5.19
C VAL A 345 -3.13 -17.33 4.53
N ALA A 346 -3.09 -18.54 3.96
CA ALA A 346 -1.92 -19.03 3.23
C ALA A 346 -1.58 -18.16 2.00
N ALA A 347 -2.58 -17.66 1.29
CA ALA A 347 -2.39 -16.76 0.15
C ALA A 347 -1.70 -15.44 0.54
N ALA A 348 -1.93 -14.94 1.76
CA ALA A 348 -1.31 -13.71 2.25
C ALA A 348 0.13 -13.91 2.78
N ALA A 349 0.61 -15.14 2.95
CA ALA A 349 1.91 -15.44 3.57
C ALA A 349 3.11 -14.80 2.83
N ALA A 350 3.03 -14.68 1.50
CA ALA A 350 4.05 -14.02 0.68
C ALA A 350 4.25 -12.53 1.03
N TYR A 351 3.26 -11.92 1.69
CA TYR A 351 3.27 -10.52 2.12
C TYR A 351 3.56 -10.37 3.62
N SER A 352 4.07 -11.42 4.28
CA SER A 352 4.52 -11.33 5.66
C SER A 352 5.68 -10.37 5.78
N VAL A 353 5.81 -9.73 6.95
CA VAL A 353 6.92 -8.83 7.24
C VAL A 353 8.26 -9.53 7.05
N GLU A 354 8.34 -10.80 7.48
CA GLU A 354 9.55 -11.61 7.36
C GLU A 354 9.91 -11.91 5.89
N ALA A 355 8.96 -12.35 5.07
CA ALA A 355 9.18 -12.61 3.64
C ALA A 355 9.58 -11.30 2.91
N SER A 356 8.91 -10.20 3.24
CA SER A 356 9.22 -8.89 2.66
C SER A 356 10.61 -8.42 3.07
N ALA A 357 11.00 -8.53 4.34
CA ALA A 357 12.31 -8.12 4.82
C ALA A 357 13.44 -8.88 4.10
N ARG A 358 13.31 -10.20 3.96
CA ARG A 358 14.26 -11.01 3.18
C ARG A 358 14.34 -10.55 1.71
N ALA A 359 13.20 -10.33 1.08
CA ALA A 359 13.16 -9.86 -0.31
C ALA A 359 13.78 -8.46 -0.47
N TYR A 360 13.54 -7.55 0.48
CA TYR A 360 14.20 -6.23 0.48
C TYR A 360 15.71 -6.34 0.70
N ALA A 361 16.16 -7.15 1.66
CA ALA A 361 17.58 -7.37 1.92
C ALA A 361 18.29 -7.92 0.67
N ALA A 362 17.70 -8.93 0.02
CA ALA A 362 18.21 -9.50 -1.22
C ALA A 362 18.26 -8.45 -2.36
N ALA A 363 17.16 -7.74 -2.60
CA ALA A 363 17.08 -6.72 -3.64
C ALA A 363 18.08 -5.57 -3.46
N LEU A 364 18.38 -5.22 -2.20
CA LEU A 364 19.33 -4.19 -1.84
C LEU A 364 20.78 -4.73 -1.72
N GLY A 365 21.00 -6.05 -1.82
CA GLY A 365 22.29 -6.70 -1.59
C GLY A 365 22.81 -6.45 -0.18
N LEU A 366 21.92 -6.56 0.80
CA LEU A 366 22.15 -6.38 2.23
C LEU A 366 21.90 -7.68 3.01
N GLU A 367 21.95 -8.83 2.34
CA GLU A 367 21.84 -10.11 3.03
C GLU A 367 22.90 -10.21 4.13
N PRO A 368 22.53 -10.76 5.30
CA PRO A 368 23.53 -11.06 6.32
C PRO A 368 24.59 -11.96 5.69
N THR A 369 25.85 -11.63 5.90
CA THR A 369 26.92 -12.58 5.59
C THR A 369 26.71 -13.83 6.46
N PRO A 370 26.72 -15.04 5.89
CA PRO A 370 26.48 -16.27 6.63
C PRO A 370 27.43 -16.44 7.81
#